data_cb93b839fafdba7c66d65b53c0832d4c
#
_entry.id   cb93b839fafdba7c66d65b53c0832d4c
#
_cell.length_a   1.000
_cell.length_b   1.000
_cell.length_c   1.000
_cell.angle_alpha   90.00
_cell.angle_beta   90.00
_cell.angle_gamma   90.00
#
_symmetry.space_group_name_H-M   'P 1'
#
loop_
_entity.id
_entity.type
_entity.pdbx_description
1 polymer ?
#
loop_
_entity_poly.entity_id
_entity_poly.type
_entity_poly.pdbx_seq_one_letter_code
_entity_poly.pdbx_strand_id
1 'polypeptide(L)'
;MKIKIFFAAFVVLALAGCRKTLLVNSNVVINTEAFHNRSMGSSASELLADSIFKALVVEIQYVAAFKPDDATVNHLRTFLETYLNKPKGVQIVLNEIPAMTHKALSMDQVAAEEKKRRTRFVSHDTTALYVLFTDGVHPGNKILGMAYRNTSAVVYGKAIRKYSSMKGRLTHHELETAVLLHEIGHLLGLINKGSAPQSSHVDPDFPDHCNNRKCLMYHSVETRSLSSTLLTGHIPILDEHCIEDLVANGGKNIPDYRPFIKPFSPVY
;
A
#
# COMPACT_ATOMS: atom_id res chain seq x y z
N MET A 1 44.26 -62.62 -5.57
CA MET A 1 44.25 -61.17 -5.20
C MET A 1 42.90 -60.62 -5.62
N LYS A 2 41.96 -60.46 -4.64
CA LYS A 2 40.58 -60.05 -4.90
C LYS A 2 40.46 -58.56 -4.58
N ILE A 3 40.23 -57.73 -5.62
CA ILE A 3 40.04 -56.29 -5.47
C ILE A 3 38.55 -56.08 -5.09
N LYS A 4 38.32 -55.49 -3.90
CA LYS A 4 37.00 -55.03 -3.46
C LYS A 4 36.86 -53.57 -3.92
N ILE A 5 35.91 -53.36 -4.85
CA ILE A 5 35.50 -52.03 -5.28
C ILE A 5 34.43 -51.56 -4.30
N PHE A 6 34.72 -50.49 -3.56
CA PHE A 6 33.74 -49.78 -2.71
C PHE A 6 33.01 -48.76 -3.58
N PHE A 7 31.71 -48.98 -3.81
CA PHE A 7 30.83 -47.96 -4.35
C PHE A 7 30.41 -46.99 -3.22
N ALA A 8 30.92 -45.78 -3.26
CA ALA A 8 30.44 -44.70 -2.41
C ALA A 8 29.19 -44.11 -3.07
N ALA A 9 28.03 -44.35 -2.47
CA ALA A 9 26.77 -43.74 -2.87
C ALA A 9 26.75 -42.29 -2.39
N PHE A 10 26.85 -41.36 -3.33
CA PHE A 10 26.69 -39.92 -3.06
C PHE A 10 25.19 -39.63 -3.00
N VAL A 11 24.65 -39.47 -1.77
CA VAL A 11 23.28 -39.00 -1.56
C VAL A 11 23.27 -37.49 -1.76
N VAL A 12 22.83 -37.04 -2.93
CA VAL A 12 22.53 -35.65 -3.19
C VAL A 12 21.19 -35.32 -2.53
N LEU A 13 21.24 -34.70 -1.37
CA LEU A 13 20.05 -34.13 -0.73
C LEU A 13 19.62 -32.87 -1.54
N ALA A 14 18.69 -33.07 -2.47
CA ALA A 14 18.03 -31.95 -3.14
C ALA A 14 17.11 -31.26 -2.13
N LEU A 15 17.55 -30.13 -1.58
CA LEU A 15 16.70 -29.20 -0.85
C LEU A 15 15.70 -28.59 -1.85
N ALA A 16 14.59 -29.27 -2.07
CA ALA A 16 13.44 -28.72 -2.78
C ALA A 16 12.83 -27.62 -1.90
N GLY A 17 13.29 -26.38 -2.08
CA GLY A 17 12.62 -25.21 -1.54
C GLY A 17 11.18 -25.21 -2.07
N CYS A 18 10.22 -25.40 -1.17
CA CYS A 18 8.79 -25.37 -1.48
C CYS A 18 8.41 -23.98 -1.99
N ARG A 19 8.52 -23.72 -3.31
CA ARG A 19 7.94 -22.54 -3.94
C ARG A 19 6.42 -22.68 -3.86
N LYS A 20 5.78 -21.86 -3.03
CA LYS A 20 4.31 -21.78 -2.99
C LYS A 20 3.81 -21.24 -4.32
N THR A 21 3.26 -22.10 -5.15
CA THR A 21 2.60 -21.73 -6.41
C THR A 21 1.09 -21.91 -6.25
N LEU A 22 0.31 -21.03 -6.83
CA LEU A 22 -1.15 -21.06 -6.81
C LEU A 22 -1.70 -21.09 -8.22
N LEU A 23 -2.74 -21.90 -8.43
CA LEU A 23 -3.56 -21.85 -9.64
C LEU A 23 -4.68 -20.82 -9.44
N VAL A 24 -4.71 -19.82 -10.30
CA VAL A 24 -5.76 -18.80 -10.33
C VAL A 24 -6.49 -18.97 -11.66
N ASN A 25 -7.81 -19.16 -11.61
CA ASN A 25 -8.65 -19.38 -12.79
C ASN A 25 -8.10 -20.45 -13.73
N SER A 26 -7.94 -21.68 -13.23
CA SER A 26 -7.54 -22.91 -13.92
C SER A 26 -6.34 -22.87 -14.89
N ASN A 27 -5.82 -21.68 -15.26
CA ASN A 27 -4.74 -21.55 -16.25
C ASN A 27 -3.57 -20.63 -15.83
N VAL A 28 -3.64 -19.93 -14.69
CA VAL A 28 -2.58 -19.02 -14.23
C VAL A 28 -1.92 -19.55 -12.98
N VAL A 29 -0.64 -19.87 -13.08
CA VAL A 29 0.20 -20.26 -11.93
C VAL A 29 0.89 -19.03 -11.39
N ILE A 30 0.57 -18.63 -10.16
CA ILE A 30 1.20 -17.47 -9.49
C ILE A 30 2.24 -17.96 -8.49
N ASN A 31 3.49 -17.56 -8.70
CA ASN A 31 4.52 -17.64 -7.67
C ASN A 31 4.27 -16.51 -6.67
N THR A 32 3.74 -16.83 -5.48
CA THR A 32 3.31 -15.86 -4.49
C THR A 32 4.45 -14.97 -3.98
N GLU A 33 5.66 -15.51 -3.82
CA GLU A 33 6.82 -14.72 -3.41
C GLU A 33 7.22 -13.73 -4.50
N ALA A 34 7.34 -14.18 -5.75
CA ALA A 34 7.66 -13.32 -6.88
C ALA A 34 6.57 -12.26 -7.13
N PHE A 35 5.29 -12.62 -6.93
CA PHE A 35 4.18 -11.69 -7.10
C PHE A 35 4.32 -10.46 -6.21
N HIS A 36 4.68 -10.62 -4.94
CA HIS A 36 4.77 -9.55 -3.96
C HIS A 36 6.14 -8.84 -3.89
N ASN A 37 7.08 -9.22 -4.76
CA ASN A 37 8.42 -8.63 -4.85
C ASN A 37 8.67 -7.82 -6.13
N ARG A 38 7.61 -7.35 -6.76
CA ARG A 38 7.68 -6.51 -7.97
C ARG A 38 7.83 -5.03 -7.59
N SER A 39 8.15 -4.19 -8.57
CA SER A 39 8.22 -2.74 -8.37
C SER A 39 6.86 -2.15 -8.02
N MET A 40 6.87 -1.04 -7.29
CA MET A 40 5.69 -0.25 -6.93
C MET A 40 4.81 0.02 -8.16
N GLY A 41 3.50 -0.11 -8.01
CA GLY A 41 2.49 0.12 -9.04
C GLY A 41 2.38 -0.96 -10.13
N SER A 42 3.35 -1.89 -10.24
CA SER A 42 3.33 -2.94 -11.29
C SER A 42 2.18 -3.95 -11.13
N SER A 43 1.45 -3.91 -10.02
CA SER A 43 0.22 -4.68 -9.78
C SER A 43 -1.05 -3.85 -9.94
N ALA A 44 -0.97 -2.64 -10.46
CA ALA A 44 -2.10 -1.72 -10.49
C ALA A 44 -3.35 -2.35 -11.12
N SER A 45 -3.23 -2.95 -12.31
CA SER A 45 -4.36 -3.60 -12.98
C SER A 45 -4.91 -4.78 -12.19
N GLU A 46 -4.05 -5.62 -11.57
CA GLU A 46 -4.48 -6.75 -10.74
C GLU A 46 -5.18 -6.28 -9.45
N LEU A 47 -4.81 -5.11 -8.93
CA LEU A 47 -5.47 -4.51 -7.76
C LEU A 47 -6.79 -3.84 -8.15
N LEU A 48 -6.84 -3.12 -9.27
CA LEU A 48 -8.00 -2.37 -9.72
C LEU A 48 -9.10 -3.25 -10.30
N ALA A 49 -8.76 -4.07 -11.31
CA ALA A 49 -9.72 -4.87 -12.06
C ALA A 49 -10.10 -6.18 -11.35
N ASP A 50 -11.22 -6.76 -11.78
CA ASP A 50 -11.70 -8.06 -11.32
C ASP A 50 -11.36 -9.22 -12.28
N SER A 51 -10.54 -8.98 -13.29
CA SER A 51 -10.20 -9.96 -14.33
C SER A 51 -9.51 -11.21 -13.76
N ILE A 52 -8.62 -11.03 -12.78
CA ILE A 52 -7.88 -12.13 -12.13
C ILE A 52 -8.37 -12.29 -10.69
N PHE A 53 -8.39 -11.21 -9.90
CA PHE A 53 -8.73 -11.24 -8.48
C PHE A 53 -10.08 -10.58 -8.23
N LYS A 54 -11.00 -11.33 -7.65
CA LYS A 54 -12.37 -10.89 -7.31
C LYS A 54 -12.49 -10.26 -5.93
N ALA A 55 -11.50 -10.50 -5.06
CA ALA A 55 -11.44 -9.99 -3.69
C ALA A 55 -10.09 -9.39 -3.38
N LEU A 56 -10.05 -8.54 -2.35
CA LEU A 56 -8.84 -7.96 -1.78
C LEU A 56 -8.80 -8.21 -0.28
N VAL A 57 -7.67 -8.63 0.25
CA VAL A 57 -7.36 -8.57 1.67
C VAL A 57 -6.24 -7.55 1.93
N VAL A 58 -6.46 -6.64 2.87
CA VAL A 58 -5.44 -5.70 3.36
C VAL A 58 -5.00 -6.16 4.73
N GLU A 59 -3.75 -6.58 4.86
CA GLU A 59 -3.12 -6.87 6.13
C GLU A 59 -2.44 -5.61 6.65
N ILE A 60 -2.94 -5.07 7.75
CA ILE A 60 -2.32 -3.97 8.49
C ILE A 60 -1.63 -4.55 9.71
N GLN A 61 -0.29 -4.44 9.76
CA GLN A 61 0.48 -4.73 10.96
C GLN A 61 0.86 -3.43 11.66
N TYR A 62 0.75 -3.39 12.97
CA TYR A 62 1.01 -2.17 13.74
C TYR A 62 1.70 -2.47 15.07
N VAL A 63 2.61 -1.59 15.46
CA VAL A 63 3.13 -1.57 16.83
C VAL A 63 2.06 -0.99 17.75
N ALA A 64 1.82 -1.60 18.92
CA ALA A 64 0.70 -1.30 19.84
C ALA A 64 0.38 0.20 20.01
N ALA A 65 1.41 1.03 20.26
CA ALA A 65 1.24 2.47 20.42
C ALA A 65 0.87 3.22 19.12
N PHE A 66 0.95 2.56 17.96
CA PHE A 66 0.72 3.14 16.63
C PHE A 66 -0.35 2.35 15.86
N LYS A 67 -1.32 1.77 16.57
CA LYS A 67 -2.53 1.25 15.97
C LYS A 67 -3.19 2.36 15.15
N PRO A 68 -3.53 2.12 13.87
CA PRO A 68 -4.27 3.11 13.08
C PRO A 68 -5.61 3.41 13.72
N ASP A 69 -6.06 4.66 13.56
CA ASP A 69 -7.36 5.10 14.05
C ASP A 69 -8.47 4.29 13.34
N ASP A 70 -9.51 3.90 14.06
CA ASP A 70 -10.63 3.13 13.49
C ASP A 70 -11.30 3.92 12.34
N ALA A 71 -11.33 5.26 12.43
CA ALA A 71 -11.80 6.10 11.35
C ALA A 71 -10.86 6.06 10.13
N THR A 72 -9.53 5.98 10.30
CA THR A 72 -8.55 5.77 9.23
C THR A 72 -8.80 4.45 8.51
N VAL A 73 -9.05 3.37 9.26
CA VAL A 73 -9.38 2.05 8.68
C VAL A 73 -10.68 2.09 7.88
N ASN A 74 -11.69 2.82 8.36
CA ASN A 74 -12.96 3.01 7.65
C ASN A 74 -12.79 3.84 6.37
N HIS A 75 -11.96 4.89 6.39
CA HIS A 75 -11.63 5.66 5.19
C HIS A 75 -10.90 4.80 4.16
N LEU A 76 -9.93 3.98 4.59
CA LEU A 76 -9.25 3.04 3.71
C LEU A 76 -10.24 2.07 3.05
N ARG A 77 -11.16 1.48 3.82
CA ARG A 77 -12.21 0.59 3.28
C ARG A 77 -13.04 1.31 2.23
N THR A 78 -13.57 2.48 2.56
CA THR A 78 -14.40 3.28 1.65
C THR A 78 -13.65 3.64 0.37
N PHE A 79 -12.38 4.04 0.48
CA PHE A 79 -11.52 4.36 -0.65
C PHE A 79 -11.37 3.14 -1.58
N LEU A 80 -11.00 2.00 -1.04
CA LEU A 80 -10.81 0.78 -1.82
C LEU A 80 -12.12 0.29 -2.46
N GLU A 81 -13.23 0.31 -1.73
CA GLU A 81 -14.54 -0.08 -2.25
C GLU A 81 -15.08 0.89 -3.31
N THR A 82 -14.66 2.15 -3.24
CA THR A 82 -15.04 3.17 -4.23
C THR A 82 -14.33 2.96 -5.56
N TYR A 83 -13.02 2.71 -5.54
CA TYR A 83 -12.21 2.73 -6.75
C TYR A 83 -11.93 1.34 -7.35
N LEU A 84 -11.98 0.26 -6.57
CA LEU A 84 -11.59 -1.07 -7.03
C LEU A 84 -12.78 -1.93 -7.47
N ASN A 85 -12.64 -2.63 -8.60
CA ASN A 85 -13.56 -3.67 -9.04
C ASN A 85 -13.28 -4.99 -8.31
N LYS A 86 -13.81 -5.13 -7.08
CA LYS A 86 -13.68 -6.35 -6.28
C LYS A 86 -15.07 -6.85 -5.84
N PRO A 87 -15.78 -7.61 -6.71
CA PRO A 87 -17.18 -8.02 -6.47
C PRO A 87 -17.35 -8.90 -5.22
N LYS A 88 -16.29 -9.58 -4.76
CA LYS A 88 -16.29 -10.35 -3.49
C LYS A 88 -15.86 -9.50 -2.29
N GLY A 89 -15.62 -8.19 -2.49
CA GLY A 89 -15.37 -7.23 -1.43
C GLY A 89 -13.91 -7.08 -1.00
N VAL A 90 -13.74 -6.21 0.00
CA VAL A 90 -12.46 -5.85 0.62
C VAL A 90 -12.49 -6.25 2.08
N GLN A 91 -11.54 -7.08 2.50
CA GLN A 91 -11.32 -7.44 3.90
C GLN A 91 -10.11 -6.68 4.44
N ILE A 92 -10.22 -6.08 5.63
CA ILE A 92 -9.08 -5.49 6.34
C ILE A 92 -8.85 -6.29 7.63
N VAL A 93 -7.61 -6.71 7.83
CA VAL A 93 -7.15 -7.48 9.00
C VAL A 93 -6.08 -6.68 9.72
N LEU A 94 -6.25 -6.47 11.01
CA LEU A 94 -5.31 -5.75 11.86
C LEU A 94 -4.58 -6.73 12.77
N ASN A 95 -3.24 -6.70 12.76
CA ASN A 95 -2.39 -7.55 13.56
C ASN A 95 -1.40 -6.70 14.37
N GLU A 96 -1.46 -6.80 15.67
CA GLU A 96 -0.46 -6.17 16.53
C GLU A 96 0.86 -6.92 16.45
N ILE A 97 1.97 -6.16 16.40
CA ILE A 97 3.33 -6.69 16.36
C ILE A 97 4.21 -6.03 17.44
N PRO A 98 5.27 -6.70 17.90
CA PRO A 98 6.23 -6.09 18.81
C PRO A 98 6.88 -4.83 18.22
N ALA A 99 7.32 -3.93 19.10
CA ALA A 99 8.07 -2.74 18.74
C ALA A 99 9.29 -3.05 17.86
N MET A 100 9.65 -2.12 16.98
CA MET A 100 10.80 -2.28 16.10
C MET A 100 12.12 -2.24 16.88
N THR A 101 13.05 -3.07 16.48
CA THR A 101 14.40 -3.10 17.10
C THR A 101 15.19 -1.82 16.77
N HIS A 102 14.96 -1.26 15.58
CA HIS A 102 15.67 -0.07 15.09
C HIS A 102 14.77 1.16 15.14
N LYS A 103 15.32 2.28 15.66
CA LYS A 103 14.58 3.57 15.67
C LYS A 103 14.50 4.21 14.30
N ALA A 104 15.53 4.08 13.46
CA ALA A 104 15.50 4.46 12.05
C ALA A 104 15.39 3.18 11.22
N LEU A 105 14.45 3.15 10.28
CA LEU A 105 14.15 1.99 9.42
C LEU A 105 14.44 2.36 7.97
N SER A 106 15.51 1.79 7.42
CA SER A 106 15.75 1.82 5.97
C SER A 106 14.69 0.96 5.25
N MET A 107 14.56 1.14 3.93
CA MET A 107 13.65 0.31 3.14
C MET A 107 13.98 -1.19 3.20
N ASP A 108 15.26 -1.54 3.24
CA ASP A 108 15.69 -2.94 3.40
C ASP A 108 15.23 -3.53 4.75
N GLN A 109 15.28 -2.72 5.82
CA GLN A 109 14.81 -3.13 7.15
C GLN A 109 13.29 -3.26 7.18
N VAL A 110 12.54 -2.34 6.57
CA VAL A 110 11.08 -2.45 6.40
C VAL A 110 10.73 -3.71 5.62
N ALA A 111 11.39 -3.96 4.50
CA ALA A 111 11.19 -5.15 3.67
C ALA A 111 11.55 -6.46 4.41
N ALA A 112 12.56 -6.43 5.28
CA ALA A 112 12.93 -7.58 6.11
C ALA A 112 11.87 -7.87 7.19
N GLU A 113 11.28 -6.83 7.80
CA GLU A 113 10.17 -6.99 8.74
C GLU A 113 8.90 -7.52 8.04
N GLU A 114 8.58 -7.02 6.84
CA GLU A 114 7.50 -7.60 6.03
C GLU A 114 7.73 -9.09 5.76
N LYS A 115 8.91 -9.45 5.25
CA LYS A 115 9.26 -10.85 4.95
C LYS A 115 9.10 -11.77 6.15
N LYS A 116 9.42 -11.28 7.34
CA LYS A 116 9.33 -12.02 8.60
C LYS A 116 7.90 -12.18 9.10
N ARG A 117 7.04 -11.18 8.85
CA ARG A 117 5.76 -11.04 9.57
C ARG A 117 4.52 -11.11 8.69
N ARG A 118 4.61 -10.80 7.40
CA ARG A 118 3.46 -10.84 6.49
C ARG A 118 2.82 -12.22 6.46
N THR A 119 1.50 -12.29 6.65
CA THR A 119 0.72 -13.53 6.68
C THR A 119 -0.28 -13.64 5.53
N ARG A 120 -0.63 -12.52 4.89
CA ARG A 120 -1.60 -12.48 3.79
C ARG A 120 -0.89 -12.31 2.45
N PHE A 121 -1.10 -13.27 1.59
CA PHE A 121 -0.54 -13.33 0.25
C PHE A 121 -1.67 -13.57 -0.75
N VAL A 122 -1.36 -13.41 -2.04
CA VAL A 122 -2.28 -13.79 -3.11
C VAL A 122 -2.71 -15.26 -2.95
N SER A 123 -4.02 -15.51 -3.03
CA SER A 123 -4.60 -16.86 -2.86
C SER A 123 -5.88 -16.99 -3.67
N HIS A 124 -5.95 -17.97 -4.57
CA HIS A 124 -7.08 -18.18 -5.46
C HIS A 124 -7.45 -16.88 -6.22
N ASP A 125 -8.64 -16.36 -6.02
CA ASP A 125 -9.15 -15.14 -6.63
C ASP A 125 -9.05 -13.90 -5.72
N THR A 126 -8.23 -13.98 -4.68
CA THR A 126 -8.00 -12.90 -3.72
C THR A 126 -6.58 -12.38 -3.83
N THR A 127 -6.42 -11.08 -4.08
CA THR A 127 -5.12 -10.40 -3.96
C THR A 127 -4.92 -9.85 -2.55
N ALA A 128 -3.68 -9.46 -2.21
CA ALA A 128 -3.34 -9.01 -0.87
C ALA A 128 -2.47 -7.74 -0.89
N LEU A 129 -2.80 -6.77 -0.05
CA LEU A 129 -1.95 -5.63 0.31
C LEU A 129 -1.38 -5.81 1.71
N TYR A 130 -0.21 -5.24 1.94
CA TYR A 130 0.46 -5.19 3.24
C TYR A 130 0.76 -3.74 3.61
N VAL A 131 0.39 -3.34 4.82
CA VAL A 131 0.69 -2.02 5.38
C VAL A 131 1.31 -2.19 6.77
N LEU A 132 2.45 -1.54 6.99
CA LEU A 132 3.13 -1.51 8.28
C LEU A 132 2.97 -0.13 8.95
N PHE A 133 2.34 -0.07 10.12
CA PHE A 133 2.35 1.10 11.00
C PHE A 133 3.45 0.92 12.06
N THR A 134 4.51 1.72 11.95
CA THR A 134 5.73 1.51 12.75
C THR A 134 6.00 2.64 13.76
N ASP A 135 6.67 2.28 14.87
CA ASP A 135 7.27 3.22 15.83
C ASP A 135 8.65 3.75 15.36
N GLY A 136 9.19 3.21 14.28
CA GLY A 136 10.40 3.71 13.64
C GLY A 136 10.17 5.03 12.90
N VAL A 137 11.24 5.57 12.34
CA VAL A 137 11.22 6.75 11.44
C VAL A 137 12.07 6.45 10.21
N HIS A 138 11.73 7.08 9.08
CA HIS A 138 12.60 7.02 7.91
C HIS A 138 13.96 7.68 8.21
N PRO A 139 15.12 7.14 7.74
CA PRO A 139 16.44 7.67 8.05
C PRO A 139 16.60 9.17 7.73
N GLY A 140 16.02 9.64 6.62
CA GLY A 140 16.00 11.07 6.26
C GLY A 140 15.06 11.92 7.12
N ASN A 141 14.26 11.29 8.00
CA ASN A 141 13.34 11.91 8.95
C ASN A 141 12.40 12.97 8.33
N LYS A 142 12.12 12.88 7.03
CA LYS A 142 11.26 13.80 6.27
C LYS A 142 10.01 13.13 5.69
N ILE A 143 9.96 11.81 5.68
CA ILE A 143 8.92 10.98 5.06
C ILE A 143 7.97 10.49 6.14
N LEU A 144 6.67 10.54 5.87
CA LEU A 144 5.59 10.10 6.76
C LEU A 144 5.05 8.73 6.37
N GLY A 145 5.12 8.37 5.08
CA GLY A 145 4.75 7.08 4.51
C GLY A 145 5.60 6.76 3.29
N MET A 146 5.57 5.53 2.81
CA MET A 146 6.19 5.13 1.56
C MET A 146 5.61 3.81 1.06
N ALA A 147 5.15 3.78 -0.18
CA ALA A 147 4.96 2.55 -0.95
C ALA A 147 6.33 2.06 -1.45
N TYR A 148 6.70 0.79 -1.24
CA TYR A 148 8.06 0.32 -1.54
C TYR A 148 8.11 -0.95 -2.40
N ARG A 149 6.98 -1.64 -2.56
CA ARG A 149 6.79 -2.77 -3.47
C ARG A 149 5.42 -2.65 -4.14
N ASN A 150 5.13 -3.53 -5.05
CA ASN A 150 3.84 -3.54 -5.77
C ASN A 150 2.60 -3.71 -4.89
N THR A 151 2.74 -4.26 -3.68
CA THR A 151 1.63 -4.52 -2.74
C THR A 151 1.95 -4.13 -1.31
N SER A 152 2.98 -3.31 -1.08
CA SER A 152 3.46 -3.06 0.27
C SER A 152 3.76 -1.59 0.51
N ALA A 153 3.28 -1.08 1.65
CA ALA A 153 3.52 0.28 2.12
C ALA A 153 3.88 0.32 3.61
N VAL A 154 4.56 1.38 4.03
CA VAL A 154 4.86 1.68 5.42
C VAL A 154 4.35 3.07 5.79
N VAL A 155 3.81 3.19 6.99
CA VAL A 155 3.37 4.45 7.61
C VAL A 155 4.19 4.64 8.89
N TYR A 156 4.90 5.77 8.97
CA TYR A 156 5.75 6.10 10.10
C TYR A 156 4.95 6.82 11.20
N GLY A 157 4.21 6.05 12.01
CA GLY A 157 3.28 6.55 13.01
C GLY A 157 3.89 7.54 14.00
N LYS A 158 5.15 7.34 14.39
CA LYS A 158 5.88 8.29 15.24
C LYS A 158 6.11 9.65 14.56
N ALA A 159 6.38 9.65 13.26
CA ALA A 159 6.55 10.87 12.49
C ALA A 159 5.19 11.60 12.34
N ILE A 160 4.11 10.87 12.02
CA ILE A 160 2.75 11.40 11.93
C ILE A 160 2.35 12.06 13.25
N ARG A 161 2.49 11.34 14.38
CA ARG A 161 2.14 11.87 15.71
C ARG A 161 2.89 13.16 16.04
N LYS A 162 4.18 13.21 15.74
CA LYS A 162 4.98 14.41 15.94
C LYS A 162 4.51 15.59 15.08
N TYR A 163 4.11 15.31 13.83
CA TYR A 163 3.70 16.33 12.88
C TYR A 163 2.32 16.89 13.16
N SER A 164 1.35 16.03 13.45
CA SER A 164 -0.03 16.42 13.76
C SER A 164 -0.14 17.19 15.09
N SER A 165 0.84 17.05 16.00
CA SER A 165 0.86 17.83 17.25
C SER A 165 1.25 19.31 17.06
N MET A 166 1.68 19.71 15.88
CA MET A 166 2.08 21.11 15.60
C MET A 166 0.84 21.96 15.31
N LYS A 167 0.76 23.13 15.97
CA LYS A 167 -0.37 24.06 15.82
C LYS A 167 -0.63 24.42 14.34
N GLY A 168 -1.90 24.44 13.94
CA GLY A 168 -2.32 24.79 12.57
C GLY A 168 -2.11 23.66 11.54
N ARG A 169 -1.93 22.42 11.98
CA ARG A 169 -1.81 21.25 11.12
C ARG A 169 -3.09 20.42 11.13
N LEU A 170 -3.14 19.42 10.22
CA LEU A 170 -4.15 18.37 10.27
C LEU A 170 -4.12 17.68 11.63
N THR A 171 -5.28 17.22 12.08
CA THR A 171 -5.38 16.33 13.23
C THR A 171 -4.58 15.04 12.98
N HIS A 172 -4.33 14.28 14.03
CA HIS A 172 -3.62 12.99 13.90
C HIS A 172 -4.33 12.08 12.90
N HIS A 173 -5.64 11.90 13.06
CA HIS A 173 -6.46 11.09 12.18
C HIS A 173 -6.44 11.57 10.71
N GLU A 174 -6.60 12.88 10.46
CA GLU A 174 -6.60 13.42 9.09
C GLU A 174 -5.25 13.20 8.39
N LEU A 175 -4.14 13.44 9.11
CA LEU A 175 -2.81 13.25 8.55
C LEU A 175 -2.50 11.78 8.32
N GLU A 176 -2.83 10.91 9.27
CA GLU A 176 -2.65 9.46 9.16
C GLU A 176 -3.43 8.90 7.97
N THR A 177 -4.69 9.30 7.83
CA THR A 177 -5.55 8.89 6.72
C THR A 177 -4.99 9.39 5.38
N ALA A 178 -4.62 10.68 5.30
CA ALA A 178 -4.09 11.24 4.05
C ALA A 178 -2.83 10.52 3.60
N VAL A 179 -1.87 10.27 4.50
CA VAL A 179 -0.64 9.53 4.20
C VAL A 179 -0.95 8.10 3.77
N LEU A 180 -1.78 7.37 4.51
CA LEU A 180 -2.14 6.00 4.16
C LEU A 180 -2.75 5.90 2.77
N LEU A 181 -3.75 6.73 2.47
CA LEU A 181 -4.45 6.71 1.18
C LEU A 181 -3.55 7.15 0.02
N HIS A 182 -2.61 8.08 0.26
CA HIS A 182 -1.59 8.49 -0.70
C HIS A 182 -0.69 7.30 -1.10
N GLU A 183 -0.17 6.56 -0.11
CA GLU A 183 0.65 5.37 -0.38
C GLU A 183 -0.13 4.27 -1.10
N ILE A 184 -1.41 4.09 -0.76
CA ILE A 184 -2.29 3.19 -1.50
C ILE A 184 -2.45 3.67 -2.96
N GLY A 185 -2.56 4.97 -3.20
CA GLY A 185 -2.59 5.54 -4.56
C GLY A 185 -1.38 5.13 -5.40
N HIS A 186 -0.17 5.13 -4.83
CA HIS A 186 1.04 4.64 -5.50
C HIS A 186 0.96 3.13 -5.79
N LEU A 187 0.41 2.32 -4.89
CA LEU A 187 0.21 0.88 -5.12
C LEU A 187 -0.80 0.63 -6.24
N LEU A 188 -1.81 1.51 -6.40
CA LEU A 188 -2.77 1.49 -7.51
C LEU A 188 -2.20 2.05 -8.82
N GLY A 189 -0.90 2.37 -8.83
CA GLY A 189 -0.16 2.77 -10.03
C GLY A 189 -0.35 4.22 -10.45
N LEU A 190 -0.97 5.06 -9.61
CA LEU A 190 -1.17 6.46 -9.90
C LEU A 190 0.15 7.19 -10.19
N ILE A 191 0.01 8.25 -10.98
CA ILE A 191 1.10 9.11 -11.45
C ILE A 191 2.16 8.29 -12.20
N ASN A 192 1.70 7.60 -13.26
CA ASN A 192 2.56 6.86 -14.19
C ASN A 192 3.39 5.72 -13.55
N LYS A 193 2.92 5.17 -12.43
CA LYS A 193 3.57 4.02 -11.78
C LYS A 193 2.99 2.67 -12.18
N GLY A 194 2.07 2.63 -13.14
CA GLY A 194 1.40 1.40 -13.60
C GLY A 194 -0.01 1.68 -14.12
N SER A 195 -0.64 2.78 -13.69
CA SER A 195 -1.81 3.40 -14.32
C SER A 195 -1.32 4.57 -15.17
N ALA A 196 -1.39 4.42 -16.49
CA ALA A 196 -0.91 5.44 -17.41
C ALA A 196 -1.77 6.71 -17.32
N PRO A 197 -1.16 7.90 -17.22
CA PRO A 197 -1.91 9.16 -17.20
C PRO A 197 -2.75 9.33 -18.46
N GLN A 198 -4.04 9.64 -18.29
CA GLN A 198 -4.95 9.92 -19.39
C GLN A 198 -4.86 11.39 -19.85
N SER A 199 -4.29 12.24 -19.01
CA SER A 199 -4.05 13.67 -19.25
C SER A 199 -2.72 14.11 -18.64
N SER A 200 -2.26 15.33 -18.96
CA SER A 200 -1.02 15.87 -18.41
C SER A 200 -1.26 16.46 -17.02
N HIS A 201 -1.02 15.67 -15.96
CA HIS A 201 -1.16 16.10 -14.57
C HIS A 201 0.00 15.65 -13.66
N VAL A 202 1.07 15.13 -14.25
CA VAL A 202 2.30 14.80 -13.52
C VAL A 202 3.02 16.08 -13.10
N ASP A 203 3.46 16.16 -11.85
CA ASP A 203 4.25 17.29 -11.35
C ASP A 203 5.66 17.24 -11.96
N PRO A 204 6.12 18.31 -12.66
CA PRO A 204 7.42 18.32 -13.31
C PRO A 204 8.60 18.29 -12.31
N ASP A 205 8.42 18.83 -11.10
CA ASP A 205 9.44 18.86 -10.05
C ASP A 205 9.42 17.60 -9.18
N PHE A 206 8.26 16.94 -9.11
CA PHE A 206 8.01 15.71 -8.34
C PHE A 206 7.31 14.67 -9.22
N PRO A 207 8.04 13.99 -10.13
CA PRO A 207 7.46 13.20 -11.23
C PRO A 207 6.65 11.97 -10.78
N ASP A 208 6.67 11.63 -9.50
CA ASP A 208 5.86 10.56 -8.92
C ASP A 208 4.55 11.09 -8.31
N HIS A 209 4.23 12.39 -8.51
CA HIS A 209 3.12 13.08 -7.86
C HIS A 209 2.28 13.91 -8.83
N CYS A 210 1.05 14.20 -8.41
CA CYS A 210 0.12 15.05 -9.14
C CYS A 210 0.49 16.54 -8.98
N ASN A 211 0.38 17.32 -10.06
CA ASN A 211 0.63 18.75 -10.04
C ASN A 211 -0.49 19.57 -9.35
N ASN A 212 -1.65 18.95 -9.12
CA ASN A 212 -2.76 19.60 -8.43
C ASN A 212 -2.55 19.58 -6.91
N ARG A 213 -2.34 20.77 -6.33
CA ARG A 213 -2.10 20.93 -4.88
C ARG A 213 -3.23 20.44 -3.96
N LYS A 214 -4.43 20.24 -4.50
CA LYS A 214 -5.59 19.76 -3.74
C LYS A 214 -5.77 18.25 -3.87
N CYS A 215 -5.06 17.61 -4.80
CA CYS A 215 -5.13 16.17 -5.01
C CYS A 215 -4.47 15.40 -3.87
N LEU A 216 -5.02 14.24 -3.52
CA LEU A 216 -4.42 13.28 -2.60
C LEU A 216 -3.00 12.90 -3.04
N MET A 217 -2.74 12.80 -4.35
CA MET A 217 -1.43 12.44 -4.91
C MET A 217 -0.44 13.61 -5.02
N TYR A 218 -0.69 14.73 -4.37
CA TYR A 218 0.27 15.84 -4.32
C TYR A 218 1.44 15.50 -3.37
N HIS A 219 2.69 15.78 -3.78
CA HIS A 219 3.93 15.37 -3.10
C HIS A 219 4.03 15.75 -1.62
N SER A 220 3.37 16.81 -1.20
CA SER A 220 3.46 17.25 0.21
C SER A 220 2.68 16.38 1.18
N VAL A 221 1.84 15.45 0.71
CA VAL A 221 1.06 14.54 1.56
C VAL A 221 1.97 13.54 2.28
N GLU A 222 2.95 12.98 1.59
CA GLU A 222 3.88 11.99 2.16
C GLU A 222 5.06 12.62 2.92
N THR A 223 5.26 13.93 2.78
CA THR A 223 6.44 14.62 3.32
C THR A 223 6.08 15.63 4.39
N ARG A 224 7.09 16.05 5.14
CA ARG A 224 6.96 17.15 6.10
C ARG A 224 6.82 18.53 5.48
N SER A 225 6.91 18.65 4.15
CA SER A 225 6.71 19.89 3.41
C SER A 225 5.22 20.17 3.22
N LEU A 226 4.49 20.34 4.31
CA LEU A 226 3.06 20.56 4.30
C LEU A 226 2.75 21.88 3.59
N SER A 227 2.12 21.80 2.42
CA SER A 227 1.59 22.96 1.72
C SER A 227 0.40 23.57 2.50
N SER A 228 0.07 24.81 2.19
CA SER A 228 -1.11 25.51 2.75
C SER A 228 -2.42 24.72 2.52
N THR A 229 -2.46 23.84 1.55
CA THR A 229 -3.63 23.02 1.20
C THR A 229 -3.94 21.96 2.25
N LEU A 230 -2.92 21.34 2.86
CA LEU A 230 -3.10 20.39 3.97
C LEU A 230 -3.45 21.07 5.31
N LEU A 231 -3.45 22.40 5.34
CA LEU A 231 -3.88 23.19 6.52
C LEU A 231 -5.39 23.42 6.57
N THR A 232 -6.14 22.97 5.57
CA THR A 232 -7.59 23.26 5.46
C THR A 232 -8.48 22.40 6.37
N GLY A 233 -7.92 21.46 7.13
CA GLY A 233 -8.69 20.60 8.05
C GLY A 233 -9.54 19.54 7.35
N HIS A 234 -9.20 19.18 6.10
CA HIS A 234 -9.87 18.15 5.34
C HIS A 234 -8.87 17.15 4.76
N ILE A 235 -9.21 15.87 4.82
CA ILE A 235 -8.45 14.82 4.14
C ILE A 235 -8.53 15.08 2.63
N PRO A 236 -7.39 15.23 1.91
CA PRO A 236 -7.43 15.41 0.46
C PRO A 236 -7.99 14.17 -0.24
N ILE A 237 -8.62 14.38 -1.38
CA ILE A 237 -9.20 13.31 -2.22
C ILE A 237 -8.46 13.26 -3.57
N LEU A 238 -8.62 12.18 -4.31
CA LEU A 238 -8.14 12.14 -5.68
C LEU A 238 -8.89 13.18 -6.52
N ASP A 239 -8.17 13.85 -7.42
CA ASP A 239 -8.81 14.70 -8.43
C ASP A 239 -9.33 13.86 -9.61
N GLU A 240 -10.02 14.53 -10.53
CA GLU A 240 -10.62 13.88 -11.69
C GLU A 240 -9.60 13.17 -12.58
N HIS A 241 -8.41 13.74 -12.77
CA HIS A 241 -7.36 13.14 -13.60
C HIS A 241 -6.82 11.86 -13.01
N CYS A 242 -6.54 11.84 -11.70
CA CYS A 242 -6.14 10.63 -11.01
C CYS A 242 -7.23 9.55 -11.04
N ILE A 243 -8.51 9.94 -10.97
CA ILE A 243 -9.62 8.99 -11.07
C ILE A 243 -9.75 8.42 -12.47
N GLU A 244 -9.60 9.25 -13.52
CA GLU A 244 -9.58 8.81 -14.92
C GLU A 244 -8.49 7.76 -15.16
N ASP A 245 -7.30 7.95 -14.59
CA ASP A 245 -6.20 6.98 -14.66
C ASP A 245 -6.56 5.63 -14.05
N LEU A 246 -7.19 5.65 -12.85
CA LEU A 246 -7.66 4.42 -12.21
C LEU A 246 -8.72 3.69 -13.05
N VAL A 247 -9.70 4.43 -13.58
CA VAL A 247 -10.77 3.88 -14.42
C VAL A 247 -10.20 3.27 -15.69
N ALA A 248 -9.28 3.97 -16.36
CA ALA A 248 -8.63 3.48 -17.58
C ALA A 248 -7.83 2.20 -17.35
N ASN A 249 -7.33 1.98 -16.11
CA ASN A 249 -6.57 0.78 -15.72
C ASN A 249 -7.41 -0.31 -15.06
N GLY A 250 -8.75 -0.24 -15.18
CA GLY A 250 -9.69 -1.26 -14.71
C GLY A 250 -10.35 -0.99 -13.36
N GLY A 251 -10.20 0.20 -12.82
CA GLY A 251 -10.94 0.68 -11.66
C GLY A 251 -12.44 0.86 -11.96
N LYS A 252 -13.24 1.06 -10.92
CA LYS A 252 -14.68 1.32 -11.07
C LYS A 252 -14.92 2.62 -11.83
N ASN A 253 -15.79 2.56 -12.83
CA ASN A 253 -16.38 3.76 -13.38
C ASN A 253 -17.37 4.33 -12.35
N ILE A 254 -17.17 5.59 -11.96
CA ILE A 254 -17.99 6.30 -10.98
C ILE A 254 -18.77 7.37 -11.76
N PRO A 255 -20.00 7.04 -12.28
CA PRO A 255 -20.84 8.03 -12.92
C PRO A 255 -21.18 9.12 -11.88
N ASP A 256 -21.14 10.38 -12.27
CA ASP A 256 -21.41 11.52 -11.39
C ASP A 256 -20.47 11.64 -10.18
N TYR A 257 -19.15 11.45 -10.41
CA TYR A 257 -18.16 11.80 -9.39
C TYR A 257 -18.32 13.27 -9.01
N ARG A 258 -19.21 13.52 -8.07
CA ARG A 258 -19.17 14.75 -7.27
C ARG A 258 -18.30 14.42 -6.06
N PRO A 259 -17.19 15.11 -5.85
CA PRO A 259 -16.42 14.93 -4.64
C PRO A 259 -17.38 14.95 -3.46
N PHE A 260 -17.42 13.88 -2.67
CA PHE A 260 -18.27 13.80 -1.48
C PHE A 260 -17.81 14.87 -0.47
N ILE A 261 -18.14 16.12 -0.74
CA ILE A 261 -18.12 17.20 0.23
C ILE A 261 -19.40 17.05 1.06
N LYS A 262 -19.55 15.93 1.74
CA LYS A 262 -20.37 15.90 2.94
C LYS A 262 -19.42 16.04 4.11
N PRO A 263 -19.49 17.16 4.85
CA PRO A 263 -18.86 17.19 6.16
C PRO A 263 -19.44 16.01 6.93
N PHE A 264 -18.58 15.14 7.48
CA PHE A 264 -19.00 14.13 8.43
C PHE A 264 -19.71 14.86 9.56
N SER A 265 -21.02 14.67 9.66
CA SER A 265 -21.73 15.06 10.88
C SER A 265 -21.13 14.22 12.01
N PRO A 266 -20.67 14.84 13.11
CA PRO A 266 -20.23 14.08 14.25
C PRO A 266 -21.41 13.24 14.73
N VAL A 267 -21.21 11.93 14.80
CA VAL A 267 -22.13 11.05 15.52
C VAL A 267 -21.91 11.36 16.99
N TYR A 268 -22.90 12.04 17.62
CA TYR A 268 -22.94 12.28 19.04
C TYR A 268 -23.11 10.97 19.82
#